data_d50642e7647cb213a4408f3c5724dc03
#
_entry.id   d50642e7647cb213a4408f3c5724dc03
#
_cell.length_a   1.000
_cell.length_b   1.000
_cell.length_c   1.000
_cell.angle_alpha   90.00
_cell.angle_beta   90.00
_cell.angle_gamma   90.00
#
_symmetry.space_group_name_H-M   'P 1'
#
loop_
_entity.id
_entity.type
_entity.pdbx_description
1 polymer ?
#
loop_
_entity_poly.entity_id
_entity_poly.type
_entity_poly.pdbx_seq_one_letter_code
_entity_poly.pdbx_strand_id
1 'polypeptide(L)'
;MLDLKGKWVLVTGSSRGVGAEIAKAVASLGGNLFLQSRSKSHAEKTLKAAQEMGVEAIALECALENPDSIKAMLQEIDNSGKIVDIVFNNAGLQVPYCSDYFSNERKDYLEAYAVNCLAPVQIAYHFLPKMVKNGFGRILMTSSGIADQPELMGYACAKAALDKFVRDFACKLNGTDVMMNLMDPGWLRTDLGGPNAPNDVTTVIPGALVGVLAEDKKSGRWFSAQEFAGMELSLAVQKAETL
;
A
#
# COMPACT_ATOMS: atom_id res chain seq x y z
N MET A 1 -2.89 -4.28 19.73
CA MET A 1 -2.13 -3.88 18.54
C MET A 1 -1.24 -5.04 18.09
N LEU A 2 -1.28 -5.42 16.83
CA LEU A 2 -0.52 -6.50 16.24
C LEU A 2 1.00 -6.31 16.43
N ASP A 3 1.69 -7.37 16.87
CA ASP A 3 3.16 -7.42 16.91
C ASP A 3 3.73 -7.78 15.53
N LEU A 4 4.63 -6.95 15.01
CA LEU A 4 5.27 -7.17 13.71
C LEU A 4 6.58 -7.97 13.78
N LYS A 5 7.08 -8.26 14.97
CA LYS A 5 8.36 -8.93 15.12
C LYS A 5 8.39 -10.28 14.38
N GLY A 6 9.31 -10.38 13.44
CA GLY A 6 9.50 -11.58 12.61
C GLY A 6 8.49 -11.79 11.48
N LYS A 7 7.44 -10.97 11.37
CA LYS A 7 6.47 -11.03 10.26
C LYS A 7 7.09 -10.52 8.97
N TRP A 8 6.71 -11.12 7.84
CA TRP A 8 7.14 -10.66 6.52
C TRP A 8 6.10 -9.74 5.90
N VAL A 9 6.55 -8.57 5.50
CA VAL A 9 5.73 -7.48 4.98
C VAL A 9 6.18 -7.12 3.56
N LEU A 10 5.29 -7.22 2.58
CA LEU A 10 5.51 -6.69 1.23
C LEU A 10 5.05 -5.24 1.19
N VAL A 11 5.96 -4.34 0.75
CA VAL A 11 5.62 -2.93 0.47
C VAL A 11 5.89 -2.64 -1.00
N THR A 12 4.84 -2.36 -1.78
CA THR A 12 5.02 -1.92 -3.16
C THR A 12 5.30 -0.41 -3.23
N GLY A 13 6.14 0.01 -4.20
CA GLY A 13 6.55 1.42 -4.33
C GLY A 13 7.39 1.91 -3.14
N SER A 14 8.25 1.06 -2.61
CA SER A 14 9.01 1.30 -1.38
C SER A 14 10.29 2.13 -1.54
N SER A 15 10.62 2.57 -2.76
CA SER A 15 11.87 3.30 -3.03
C SER A 15 11.92 4.70 -2.43
N ARG A 16 10.78 5.36 -2.27
CA ARG A 16 10.64 6.74 -1.78
C ARG A 16 9.21 7.03 -1.32
N GLY A 17 8.98 8.27 -0.85
CA GLY A 17 7.65 8.76 -0.48
C GLY A 17 6.98 7.91 0.60
N VAL A 18 5.68 7.73 0.48
CA VAL A 18 4.84 7.00 1.45
C VAL A 18 5.34 5.57 1.68
N GLY A 19 5.71 4.84 0.61
CA GLY A 19 6.19 3.47 0.73
C GLY A 19 7.50 3.35 1.50
N ALA A 20 8.42 4.31 1.37
CA ALA A 20 9.63 4.33 2.17
C ALA A 20 9.36 4.63 3.65
N GLU A 21 8.42 5.52 3.97
CA GLU A 21 8.03 5.79 5.36
C GLU A 21 7.32 4.59 5.99
N ILE A 22 6.43 3.92 5.26
CA ILE A 22 5.82 2.64 5.70
C ILE A 22 6.90 1.60 5.99
N ALA A 23 7.86 1.41 5.07
CA ALA A 23 8.92 0.42 5.23
C ALA A 23 9.80 0.69 6.47
N LYS A 24 10.18 1.95 6.71
CA LYS A 24 10.93 2.36 7.92
C LYS A 24 10.13 2.08 9.19
N ALA A 25 8.84 2.43 9.19
CA ALA A 25 7.98 2.24 10.34
C ALA A 25 7.78 0.74 10.64
N VAL A 26 7.58 -0.09 9.62
CA VAL A 26 7.52 -1.56 9.76
C VAL A 26 8.82 -2.11 10.32
N ALA A 27 9.98 -1.70 9.79
CA ALA A 27 11.30 -2.11 10.28
C ALA A 27 11.52 -1.73 11.75
N SER A 28 11.13 -0.51 12.15
CA SER A 28 11.23 -0.06 13.54
C SER A 28 10.38 -0.87 14.52
N LEU A 29 9.33 -1.54 14.02
CA LEU A 29 8.48 -2.46 14.77
C LEU A 29 8.95 -3.94 14.66
N GLY A 30 10.12 -4.19 14.07
CA GLY A 30 10.72 -5.54 13.97
C GLY A 30 10.17 -6.39 12.82
N GLY A 31 9.42 -5.83 11.89
CA GLY A 31 8.90 -6.53 10.71
C GLY A 31 9.95 -6.67 9.61
N ASN A 32 10.09 -7.87 9.04
CA ASN A 32 10.95 -8.14 7.88
C ASN A 32 10.27 -7.65 6.59
N LEU A 33 11.04 -7.30 5.57
CA LEU A 33 10.54 -6.57 4.42
C LEU A 33 10.87 -7.22 3.06
N PHE A 34 9.86 -7.28 2.21
CA PHE A 34 10.02 -7.30 0.75
C PHE A 34 9.76 -5.88 0.23
N LEU A 35 10.75 -5.28 -0.40
CA LEU A 35 10.72 -3.90 -0.88
C LEU A 35 10.64 -3.88 -2.42
N GLN A 36 9.43 -3.68 -2.95
CA GLN A 36 9.26 -3.63 -4.41
C GLN A 36 9.51 -2.22 -4.94
N SER A 37 10.24 -2.16 -6.05
CA SER A 37 10.42 -0.99 -6.90
C SER A 37 10.64 -1.39 -8.37
N ARG A 38 10.68 -0.41 -9.29
CA ARG A 38 10.92 -0.67 -10.73
C ARG A 38 12.31 -1.21 -11.03
N SER A 39 13.28 -0.98 -10.16
CA SER A 39 14.62 -1.57 -10.19
C SER A 39 15.10 -1.78 -8.75
N LYS A 40 15.81 -2.87 -8.46
CA LYS A 40 16.34 -3.15 -7.10
C LYS A 40 17.20 -1.98 -6.60
N SER A 41 17.95 -1.32 -7.47
CA SER A 41 18.78 -0.15 -7.12
C SER A 41 17.96 1.04 -6.58
N HIS A 42 16.72 1.22 -7.03
CA HIS A 42 15.88 2.30 -6.53
C HIS A 42 15.47 2.11 -5.06
N ALA A 43 15.37 0.87 -4.59
CA ALA A 43 15.02 0.57 -3.19
C ALA A 43 16.25 0.54 -2.26
N GLU A 44 17.48 0.70 -2.76
CA GLU A 44 18.71 0.50 -1.98
C GLU A 44 18.78 1.35 -0.70
N LYS A 45 18.37 2.60 -0.77
CA LYS A 45 18.34 3.50 0.42
C LYS A 45 17.40 2.98 1.50
N THR A 46 16.20 2.55 1.10
CA THR A 46 15.19 2.00 2.03
C THR A 46 15.64 0.64 2.57
N LEU A 47 16.25 -0.18 1.69
CA LEU A 47 16.80 -1.49 2.06
C LEU A 47 17.87 -1.37 3.16
N LYS A 48 18.87 -0.50 2.95
CA LYS A 48 19.93 -0.26 3.93
C LYS A 48 19.36 0.26 5.25
N ALA A 49 18.45 1.23 5.20
CA ALA A 49 17.83 1.77 6.41
C ALA A 49 17.06 0.69 7.20
N ALA A 50 16.38 -0.24 6.54
CA ALA A 50 15.70 -1.34 7.21
C ALA A 50 16.71 -2.32 7.84
N GLN A 51 17.78 -2.69 7.10
CA GLN A 51 18.82 -3.58 7.60
C GLN A 51 19.59 -3.00 8.82
N GLU A 52 19.83 -1.68 8.83
CA GLU A 52 20.42 -0.97 9.96
C GLU A 52 19.53 -1.01 11.22
N MET A 53 18.21 -1.19 11.07
CA MET A 53 17.27 -1.43 12.17
C MET A 53 17.25 -2.90 12.65
N GLY A 54 18.06 -3.78 12.03
CA GLY A 54 18.24 -5.17 12.46
C GLY A 54 17.22 -6.16 11.92
N VAL A 55 16.41 -5.80 10.91
CA VAL A 55 15.45 -6.70 10.28
C VAL A 55 15.98 -7.26 8.96
N GLU A 56 15.45 -8.42 8.54
CA GLU A 56 15.69 -8.92 7.19
C GLU A 56 14.94 -8.08 6.17
N ALA A 57 15.61 -7.69 5.09
CA ALA A 57 14.98 -6.95 4.00
C ALA A 57 15.53 -7.42 2.65
N ILE A 58 14.63 -7.60 1.67
CA ILE A 58 14.91 -8.08 0.32
C ILE A 58 14.31 -7.11 -0.68
N ALA A 59 15.13 -6.58 -1.61
CA ALA A 59 14.67 -5.74 -2.69
C ALA A 59 14.15 -6.60 -3.86
N LEU A 60 12.97 -6.24 -4.35
CA LEU A 60 12.31 -6.87 -5.50
C LEU A 60 12.16 -5.89 -6.66
N GLU A 61 12.45 -6.37 -7.86
CA GLU A 61 12.21 -5.62 -9.09
C GLU A 61 10.89 -6.03 -9.71
N CYS A 62 10.05 -5.04 -10.04
CA CYS A 62 8.80 -5.29 -10.74
C CYS A 62 8.29 -4.03 -11.43
N ALA A 63 7.95 -4.13 -12.71
CA ALA A 63 7.17 -3.16 -13.46
C ALA A 63 5.68 -3.48 -13.25
N LEU A 64 4.98 -2.70 -12.40
CA LEU A 64 3.61 -3.01 -11.98
C LEU A 64 2.57 -2.82 -13.08
N GLU A 65 2.90 -2.11 -14.15
CA GLU A 65 2.09 -2.03 -15.38
C GLU A 65 2.11 -3.33 -16.20
N ASN A 66 3.05 -4.24 -15.93
CA ASN A 66 3.23 -5.49 -16.66
C ASN A 66 2.82 -6.70 -15.79
N PRO A 67 1.73 -7.42 -16.14
CA PRO A 67 1.24 -8.55 -15.36
C PRO A 67 2.24 -9.72 -15.28
N ASP A 68 3.07 -9.92 -16.29
CA ASP A 68 4.09 -10.98 -16.25
C ASP A 68 5.24 -10.62 -15.31
N SER A 69 5.62 -9.34 -15.22
CA SER A 69 6.57 -8.84 -14.23
C SER A 69 6.04 -9.04 -12.80
N ILE A 70 4.75 -8.77 -12.58
CA ILE A 70 4.10 -9.03 -11.28
C ILE A 70 4.16 -10.53 -10.96
N LYS A 71 3.83 -11.38 -11.91
CA LYS A 71 3.89 -12.85 -11.73
C LYS A 71 5.29 -13.32 -11.37
N ALA A 72 6.32 -12.80 -12.04
CA ALA A 72 7.73 -13.14 -11.77
C ALA A 72 8.13 -12.71 -10.35
N MET A 73 7.79 -11.50 -9.92
CA MET A 73 8.03 -11.02 -8.56
C MET A 73 7.35 -11.90 -7.51
N LEU A 74 6.09 -12.26 -7.72
CA LEU A 74 5.33 -13.12 -6.80
C LEU A 74 5.95 -14.52 -6.70
N GLN A 75 6.47 -15.07 -7.81
CA GLN A 75 7.23 -16.32 -7.80
C GLN A 75 8.57 -16.19 -7.06
N GLU A 76 9.29 -15.06 -7.20
CA GLU A 76 10.52 -14.80 -6.44
C GLU A 76 10.23 -14.81 -4.93
N ILE A 77 9.13 -14.19 -4.49
CA ILE A 77 8.67 -14.23 -3.11
C ILE A 77 8.36 -15.67 -2.66
N ASP A 78 7.57 -16.41 -3.43
CA ASP A 78 7.21 -17.80 -3.11
C ASP A 78 8.46 -18.70 -3.00
N ASN A 79 9.40 -18.56 -3.92
CA ASN A 79 10.66 -19.33 -3.93
C ASN A 79 11.59 -18.98 -2.77
N SER A 80 11.42 -17.83 -2.13
CA SER A 80 12.18 -17.47 -0.92
C SER A 80 11.82 -18.32 0.30
N GLY A 81 10.70 -19.03 0.27
CA GLY A 81 10.17 -19.80 1.40
C GLY A 81 9.63 -18.94 2.55
N LYS A 82 9.64 -17.63 2.42
CA LYS A 82 9.11 -16.70 3.43
C LYS A 82 7.59 -16.57 3.28
N ILE A 83 6.88 -16.58 4.40
CA ILE A 83 5.43 -16.40 4.43
C ILE A 83 5.14 -14.90 4.56
N VAL A 84 4.47 -14.32 3.56
CA VAL A 84 4.04 -12.92 3.61
C VAL A 84 2.78 -12.82 4.47
N ASP A 85 2.91 -12.15 5.61
CA ASP A 85 1.84 -11.89 6.57
C ASP A 85 1.04 -10.64 6.22
N ILE A 86 1.73 -9.62 5.67
CA ILE A 86 1.17 -8.28 5.45
C ILE A 86 1.56 -7.77 4.07
N VAL A 87 0.62 -7.13 3.39
CA VAL A 87 0.85 -6.48 2.09
C VAL A 87 0.39 -5.03 2.16
N PHE A 88 1.31 -4.11 1.90
CA PHE A 88 1.01 -2.71 1.58
C PHE A 88 1.07 -2.54 0.07
N ASN A 89 -0.09 -2.55 -0.58
CA ASN A 89 -0.24 -2.14 -1.97
C ASN A 89 -0.23 -0.61 -2.04
N ASN A 90 0.97 -0.04 -1.95
CA ASN A 90 1.17 1.40 -1.84
C ASN A 90 1.59 2.06 -3.15
N ALA A 91 2.23 1.33 -4.07
CA ALA A 91 2.65 1.90 -5.35
C ALA A 91 1.50 2.63 -6.06
N GLY A 92 1.80 3.76 -6.62
CA GLY A 92 0.83 4.56 -7.39
C GLY A 92 1.49 5.29 -8.53
N LEU A 93 0.70 5.53 -9.57
CA LEU A 93 1.02 6.33 -10.73
C LEU A 93 -0.02 7.44 -10.86
N GLN A 94 0.42 8.70 -10.93
CA GLN A 94 -0.43 9.81 -11.35
C GLN A 94 -0.22 10.07 -12.83
N VAL A 95 -1.33 10.16 -13.56
CA VAL A 95 -1.32 10.56 -14.98
C VAL A 95 -0.96 12.04 -15.12
N PRO A 96 -0.50 12.48 -16.30
CA PRO A 96 -0.27 13.90 -16.56
C PRO A 96 -1.53 14.73 -16.27
N TYR A 97 -1.34 15.92 -15.72
CA TYR A 97 -2.44 16.88 -15.54
C TYR A 97 -2.95 17.38 -16.90
N CYS A 98 -4.21 17.11 -17.21
CA CYS A 98 -4.85 17.48 -18.47
C CYS A 98 -5.69 18.75 -18.26
N SER A 99 -5.13 19.94 -18.57
CA SER A 99 -5.83 21.21 -18.37
C SER A 99 -7.11 21.35 -19.20
N ASP A 100 -7.17 20.72 -20.38
CA ASP A 100 -8.42 20.54 -21.15
C ASP A 100 -9.04 19.19 -20.75
N TYR A 101 -9.81 19.20 -19.67
CA TYR A 101 -10.41 18.00 -19.08
C TYR A 101 -11.40 17.26 -20.00
N PHE A 102 -11.81 17.86 -21.14
CA PHE A 102 -12.60 17.18 -22.16
C PHE A 102 -11.76 16.31 -23.12
N SER A 103 -10.43 16.47 -23.09
CA SER A 103 -9.51 15.77 -24.00
C SER A 103 -8.62 14.74 -23.30
N ASN A 104 -9.05 14.21 -22.13
CA ASN A 104 -8.34 13.12 -21.47
C ASN A 104 -8.15 11.91 -22.40
N GLU A 105 -6.91 11.43 -22.55
CA GLU A 105 -6.60 10.37 -23.48
C GLU A 105 -6.86 8.98 -22.87
N ARG A 106 -7.32 8.06 -23.72
CA ARG A 106 -7.55 6.66 -23.30
C ARG A 106 -6.31 6.01 -22.70
N LYS A 107 -5.11 6.35 -23.18
CA LYS A 107 -3.84 5.79 -22.65
C LYS A 107 -3.65 6.09 -21.18
N ASP A 108 -4.02 7.29 -20.71
CA ASP A 108 -3.88 7.71 -19.32
C ASP A 108 -4.74 6.86 -18.39
N TYR A 109 -5.96 6.52 -18.84
CA TYR A 109 -6.81 5.56 -18.11
C TYR A 109 -6.16 4.17 -18.06
N LEU A 110 -5.64 3.67 -19.19
CA LEU A 110 -5.04 2.34 -19.23
C LEU A 110 -3.82 2.23 -18.30
N GLU A 111 -2.94 3.23 -18.30
CA GLU A 111 -1.77 3.28 -17.43
C GLU A 111 -2.19 3.41 -15.95
N ALA A 112 -3.11 4.32 -15.65
CA ALA A 112 -3.62 4.50 -14.29
C ALA A 112 -4.26 3.21 -13.75
N TYR A 113 -5.11 2.56 -14.54
CA TYR A 113 -5.75 1.31 -14.14
C TYR A 113 -4.75 0.18 -13.98
N ALA A 114 -3.77 0.06 -14.86
CA ALA A 114 -2.75 -0.99 -14.75
C ALA A 114 -2.04 -0.94 -13.41
N VAL A 115 -1.56 0.23 -12.99
CA VAL A 115 -0.75 0.40 -11.78
C VAL A 115 -1.60 0.59 -10.52
N ASN A 116 -2.65 1.44 -10.57
CA ASN A 116 -3.39 1.83 -9.36
C ASN A 116 -4.55 0.89 -9.00
N CYS A 117 -4.97 0.02 -9.92
CA CYS A 117 -6.10 -0.90 -9.70
C CYS A 117 -5.72 -2.36 -9.97
N LEU A 118 -5.28 -2.69 -11.20
CA LEU A 118 -5.09 -4.10 -11.61
C LEU A 118 -3.90 -4.75 -10.90
N ALA A 119 -2.78 -4.05 -10.75
CA ALA A 119 -1.61 -4.58 -10.05
C ALA A 119 -1.92 -4.92 -8.58
N PRO A 120 -2.47 -4.01 -7.74
CA PRO A 120 -2.82 -4.34 -6.37
C PRO A 120 -3.88 -5.45 -6.26
N VAL A 121 -4.83 -5.53 -7.19
CA VAL A 121 -5.82 -6.63 -7.26
C VAL A 121 -5.13 -7.96 -7.57
N GLN A 122 -4.22 -8.01 -8.54
CA GLN A 122 -3.46 -9.22 -8.88
C GLN A 122 -2.60 -9.69 -7.69
N ILE A 123 -1.93 -8.77 -7.00
CA ILE A 123 -1.13 -9.07 -5.80
C ILE A 123 -2.03 -9.58 -4.67
N ALA A 124 -3.19 -8.95 -4.46
CA ALA A 124 -4.14 -9.41 -3.45
C ALA A 124 -4.65 -10.82 -3.73
N TYR A 125 -5.03 -11.13 -4.96
CA TYR A 125 -5.49 -12.48 -5.34
C TYR A 125 -4.41 -13.55 -5.17
N HIS A 126 -3.15 -13.20 -5.24
CA HIS A 126 -2.06 -14.14 -4.97
C HIS A 126 -1.94 -14.47 -3.47
N PHE A 127 -2.05 -13.47 -2.59
CA PHE A 127 -1.82 -13.66 -1.16
C PHE A 127 -3.09 -14.04 -0.38
N LEU A 128 -4.26 -13.52 -0.73
CA LEU A 128 -5.51 -13.77 0.02
C LEU A 128 -5.79 -15.27 0.26
N PRO A 129 -5.71 -16.17 -0.75
CA PRO A 129 -5.95 -17.59 -0.51
C PRO A 129 -4.94 -18.23 0.45
N LYS A 130 -3.68 -17.78 0.37
CA LYS A 130 -2.59 -18.25 1.25
C LYS A 130 -2.81 -17.76 2.68
N MET A 131 -3.16 -16.48 2.86
CA MET A 131 -3.48 -15.88 4.15
C MET A 131 -4.68 -16.56 4.82
N VAL A 132 -5.77 -16.81 4.08
CA VAL A 132 -6.94 -17.53 4.59
C VAL A 132 -6.56 -18.95 5.01
N LYS A 133 -5.78 -19.67 4.20
CA LYS A 133 -5.29 -21.01 4.54
C LYS A 133 -4.41 -21.03 5.78
N ASN A 134 -3.58 -20.00 5.96
CA ASN A 134 -2.67 -19.88 7.10
C ASN A 134 -3.38 -19.31 8.35
N GLY A 135 -4.62 -18.86 8.22
CA GLY A 135 -5.41 -18.32 9.33
C GLY A 135 -5.05 -16.89 9.75
N PHE A 136 -4.20 -16.19 8.98
CA PHE A 136 -3.79 -14.81 9.27
C PHE A 136 -3.40 -14.07 7.99
N GLY A 137 -3.72 -12.76 7.93
CA GLY A 137 -3.24 -11.88 6.87
C GLY A 137 -3.75 -10.45 7.00
N ARG A 138 -2.97 -9.50 6.50
CA ARG A 138 -3.34 -8.07 6.44
C ARG A 138 -2.99 -7.50 5.07
N ILE A 139 -3.95 -6.88 4.41
CA ILE A 139 -3.73 -6.16 3.16
C ILE A 139 -4.22 -4.73 3.31
N LEU A 140 -3.36 -3.77 3.03
CA LEU A 140 -3.71 -2.37 2.95
C LEU A 140 -3.54 -1.88 1.51
N MET A 141 -4.62 -1.31 0.96
CA MET A 141 -4.64 -0.72 -0.36
C MET A 141 -4.56 0.79 -0.24
N THR A 142 -3.55 1.41 -0.84
CA THR A 142 -3.45 2.87 -0.87
C THR A 142 -4.46 3.44 -1.86
N SER A 143 -5.48 4.08 -1.32
CA SER A 143 -6.53 4.80 -2.02
C SER A 143 -6.16 6.29 -2.19
N SER A 144 -7.14 7.12 -2.43
CA SER A 144 -7.02 8.58 -2.51
C SER A 144 -8.37 9.24 -2.24
N GLY A 145 -8.34 10.30 -1.44
CA GLY A 145 -9.48 11.20 -1.25
C GLY A 145 -9.66 12.22 -2.38
N ILE A 146 -9.01 12.01 -3.55
CA ILE A 146 -9.15 12.93 -4.70
C ILE A 146 -10.61 13.08 -5.11
N ALA A 147 -11.06 14.34 -5.20
CA ALA A 147 -12.39 14.71 -5.65
C ALA A 147 -12.32 16.00 -6.45
N ASP A 148 -13.29 16.21 -7.35
CA ASP A 148 -13.45 17.43 -8.13
C ASP A 148 -12.19 17.83 -8.94
N GLN A 149 -11.46 16.82 -9.45
CA GLN A 149 -10.25 17.00 -10.28
C GLN A 149 -10.41 16.26 -11.63
N PRO A 150 -11.25 16.78 -12.55
CA PRO A 150 -11.46 16.15 -13.86
C PRO A 150 -10.18 16.09 -14.71
N GLU A 151 -9.19 16.93 -14.40
CA GLU A 151 -7.86 16.96 -15.04
C GLU A 151 -7.01 15.71 -14.72
N LEU A 152 -7.40 14.95 -13.69
CA LEU A 152 -6.72 13.73 -13.25
C LEU A 152 -7.66 12.51 -13.29
N MET A 153 -8.64 12.51 -14.19
CA MET A 153 -9.75 11.56 -14.18
C MET A 153 -9.29 10.09 -14.29
N GLY A 154 -8.27 9.80 -15.10
CA GLY A 154 -7.73 8.43 -15.19
C GLY A 154 -7.26 7.88 -13.82
N TYR A 155 -6.55 8.72 -13.06
CA TYR A 155 -6.13 8.39 -11.70
C TYR A 155 -7.31 8.23 -10.74
N ALA A 156 -8.22 9.20 -10.71
CA ALA A 156 -9.38 9.21 -9.83
C ALA A 156 -10.28 7.97 -10.05
N CYS A 157 -10.57 7.65 -11.32
CA CYS A 157 -11.33 6.46 -11.66
C CYS A 157 -10.65 5.16 -11.23
N ALA A 158 -9.33 5.04 -11.42
CA ALA A 158 -8.60 3.84 -11.02
C ALA A 158 -8.60 3.64 -9.50
N LYS A 159 -8.47 4.72 -8.71
CA LYS A 159 -8.57 4.65 -7.23
C LYS A 159 -9.99 4.31 -6.77
N ALA A 160 -11.02 4.88 -7.39
CA ALA A 160 -12.41 4.52 -7.10
C ALA A 160 -12.72 3.05 -7.42
N ALA A 161 -12.16 2.51 -8.52
CA ALA A 161 -12.29 1.10 -8.86
C ALA A 161 -11.61 0.19 -7.82
N LEU A 162 -10.43 0.57 -7.31
CA LEU A 162 -9.74 -0.14 -6.22
C LEU A 162 -10.57 -0.13 -4.93
N ASP A 163 -11.17 1.02 -4.57
CA ASP A 163 -12.06 1.14 -3.41
C ASP A 163 -13.25 0.20 -3.51
N LYS A 164 -13.87 0.15 -4.70
CA LYS A 164 -14.98 -0.77 -4.96
C LYS A 164 -14.58 -2.23 -4.77
N PHE A 165 -13.42 -2.62 -5.28
CA PHE A 165 -12.89 -3.97 -5.10
C PHE A 165 -12.76 -4.34 -3.61
N VAL A 166 -12.14 -3.47 -2.81
CA VAL A 166 -11.92 -3.73 -1.37
C VAL A 166 -13.24 -3.85 -0.63
N ARG A 167 -14.15 -2.90 -0.83
CA ARG A 167 -15.46 -2.85 -0.14
C ARG A 167 -16.32 -4.07 -0.45
N ASP A 168 -16.37 -4.48 -1.73
CA ASP A 168 -17.17 -5.62 -2.12
C ASP A 168 -16.55 -6.96 -1.70
N PHE A 169 -15.21 -7.06 -1.69
CA PHE A 169 -14.53 -8.28 -1.30
C PHE A 169 -14.54 -8.51 0.22
N ALA A 170 -14.68 -7.46 1.02
CA ALA A 170 -14.59 -7.51 2.48
C ALA A 170 -15.51 -8.57 3.11
N CYS A 171 -16.72 -8.75 2.57
CA CYS A 171 -17.68 -9.75 3.10
C CYS A 171 -17.16 -11.20 2.99
N LYS A 172 -16.21 -11.48 2.09
CA LYS A 172 -15.61 -12.82 1.92
C LYS A 172 -14.54 -13.14 2.97
N LEU A 173 -14.10 -12.13 3.70
CA LEU A 173 -13.11 -12.26 4.77
C LEU A 173 -13.75 -12.35 6.17
N ASN A 174 -15.07 -12.17 6.27
CA ASN A 174 -15.81 -12.29 7.52
C ASN A 174 -15.61 -13.66 8.17
N GLY A 175 -15.36 -13.67 9.47
CA GLY A 175 -15.12 -14.90 10.24
C GLY A 175 -13.69 -15.45 10.13
N THR A 176 -12.80 -14.75 9.42
CA THR A 176 -11.36 -15.08 9.33
C THR A 176 -10.53 -14.05 10.10
N ASP A 177 -9.24 -14.32 10.34
CA ASP A 177 -8.26 -13.32 10.78
C ASP A 177 -7.45 -12.77 9.60
N VAL A 178 -8.13 -12.58 8.47
CA VAL A 178 -7.58 -11.89 7.30
C VAL A 178 -8.35 -10.59 7.11
N MET A 179 -7.62 -9.47 7.05
CA MET A 179 -8.23 -8.14 6.88
C MET A 179 -7.70 -7.48 5.60
N MET A 180 -8.59 -6.82 4.88
CA MET A 180 -8.26 -5.97 3.75
C MET A 180 -8.96 -4.63 3.89
N ASN A 181 -8.16 -3.54 3.97
CA ASN A 181 -8.65 -2.19 4.21
C ASN A 181 -8.03 -1.20 3.22
N LEU A 182 -8.58 0.01 3.17
CA LEU A 182 -8.14 1.14 2.36
C LEU A 182 -7.46 2.21 3.22
N MET A 183 -6.47 2.88 2.66
CA MET A 183 -5.82 4.02 3.30
C MET A 183 -5.61 5.14 2.29
N ASP A 184 -6.12 6.32 2.60
CA ASP A 184 -5.77 7.56 1.93
C ASP A 184 -4.62 8.24 2.67
N PRO A 185 -3.46 8.43 2.04
CA PRO A 185 -2.31 9.08 2.68
C PRO A 185 -2.53 10.58 2.88
N GLY A 186 -3.51 11.18 2.21
CA GLY A 186 -3.67 12.61 2.05
C GLY A 186 -2.74 13.19 0.98
N TRP A 187 -2.80 14.50 0.78
CA TRP A 187 -1.95 15.20 -0.18
C TRP A 187 -0.61 15.56 0.46
N LEU A 188 0.44 14.83 0.06
CA LEU A 188 1.77 14.85 0.68
C LEU A 188 2.85 15.37 -0.27
N ARG A 189 3.85 16.08 0.26
CA ARG A 189 5.05 16.48 -0.48
C ARG A 189 5.90 15.28 -0.84
N THR A 190 5.63 14.74 -2.02
CA THR A 190 6.31 13.61 -2.67
C THR A 190 6.44 13.92 -4.16
N ASP A 191 7.17 13.10 -4.91
CA ASP A 191 7.22 13.25 -6.37
C ASP A 191 5.84 13.15 -7.04
N LEU A 192 4.93 12.38 -6.45
CA LEU A 192 3.55 12.24 -6.94
C LEU A 192 2.69 13.44 -6.54
N GLY A 193 2.76 13.88 -5.29
CA GLY A 193 1.91 14.96 -4.77
C GLY A 193 2.44 16.37 -5.07
N GLY A 194 3.71 16.48 -5.49
CA GLY A 194 4.35 17.74 -5.82
C GLY A 194 4.77 18.57 -4.59
N PRO A 195 5.54 19.67 -4.84
CA PRO A 195 6.12 20.48 -3.77
C PRO A 195 5.08 21.34 -3.04
N ASN A 196 3.92 21.59 -3.66
CA ASN A 196 2.87 22.46 -3.11
C ASN A 196 1.90 21.72 -2.19
N ALA A 197 2.08 20.40 -2.00
CA ALA A 197 1.24 19.64 -1.09
C ALA A 197 1.36 20.17 0.35
N PRO A 198 0.26 20.27 1.11
CA PRO A 198 0.26 20.88 2.43
C PRO A 198 1.03 20.08 3.48
N ASN A 199 1.01 18.76 3.37
CA ASN A 199 1.52 17.89 4.41
C ASN A 199 2.91 17.34 4.07
N ASP A 200 3.75 17.18 5.09
CA ASP A 200 5.02 16.46 4.96
C ASP A 200 4.76 14.96 4.84
N VAL A 201 5.62 14.24 4.09
CA VAL A 201 5.43 12.80 3.86
C VAL A 201 5.46 11.99 5.16
N THR A 202 6.23 12.43 6.15
CA THR A 202 6.34 11.73 7.45
C THR A 202 5.04 11.74 8.24
N THR A 203 4.12 12.69 7.99
CA THR A 203 2.82 12.76 8.66
C THR A 203 1.89 11.60 8.33
N VAL A 204 2.22 10.79 7.32
CA VAL A 204 1.47 9.57 6.98
C VAL A 204 1.53 8.52 8.09
N ILE A 205 2.57 8.56 8.92
CA ILE A 205 2.71 7.68 10.07
C ILE A 205 2.18 8.41 11.33
N PRO A 206 1.38 7.75 12.17
CA PRO A 206 1.08 6.31 12.20
C PRO A 206 -0.12 5.88 11.33
N GLY A 207 -0.85 6.80 10.72
CA GLY A 207 -2.12 6.53 10.01
C GLY A 207 -2.01 5.43 8.95
N ALA A 208 -0.89 5.34 8.21
CA ALA A 208 -0.68 4.30 7.23
C ALA A 208 -0.57 2.88 7.83
N LEU A 209 -0.37 2.74 9.13
CA LEU A 209 -0.21 1.44 9.79
C LEU A 209 -1.49 0.96 10.49
N VAL A 210 -2.41 1.85 10.84
CA VAL A 210 -3.55 1.51 11.71
C VAL A 210 -4.42 0.39 11.12
N GLY A 211 -4.66 0.40 9.81
CA GLY A 211 -5.48 -0.61 9.13
C GLY A 211 -4.88 -2.01 9.08
N VAL A 212 -3.59 -2.18 9.38
CA VAL A 212 -2.92 -3.49 9.49
C VAL A 212 -2.59 -3.87 10.93
N LEU A 213 -2.38 -2.90 11.82
CA LEU A 213 -2.06 -3.13 13.23
C LEU A 213 -3.29 -3.36 14.12
N ALA A 214 -4.49 -3.04 13.64
CA ALA A 214 -5.75 -3.36 14.31
C ALA A 214 -5.96 -4.88 14.40
N GLU A 215 -6.60 -5.34 15.48
CA GLU A 215 -6.87 -6.76 15.75
C GLU A 215 -8.37 -7.07 15.81
N ASP A 216 -9.22 -6.12 15.42
CA ASP A 216 -10.67 -6.19 15.47
C ASP A 216 -11.33 -7.02 14.35
N LYS A 217 -10.53 -7.56 13.44
CA LYS A 217 -10.92 -8.45 12.32
C LYS A 217 -11.93 -7.84 11.34
N LYS A 218 -11.97 -6.50 11.23
CA LYS A 218 -12.87 -5.79 10.32
C LYS A 218 -12.16 -5.47 8.99
N SER A 219 -12.85 -5.71 7.89
CA SER A 219 -12.40 -5.42 6.52
C SER A 219 -13.29 -4.39 5.83
N GLY A 220 -12.80 -3.78 4.74
CA GLY A 220 -13.58 -2.85 3.91
C GLY A 220 -13.59 -1.41 4.40
N ARG A 221 -12.85 -1.10 5.47
CA ARG A 221 -12.75 0.26 6.02
C ARG A 221 -11.82 1.13 5.18
N TRP A 222 -12.10 2.43 5.24
CA TRP A 222 -11.29 3.46 4.62
C TRP A 222 -10.74 4.40 5.69
N PHE A 223 -9.42 4.51 5.81
CA PHE A 223 -8.74 5.33 6.79
C PHE A 223 -8.09 6.53 6.12
N SER A 224 -8.34 7.75 6.60
CA SER A 224 -7.52 8.91 6.27
C SER A 224 -6.30 8.94 7.19
N ALA A 225 -5.10 8.76 6.63
CA ALA A 225 -3.88 8.73 7.44
C ALA A 225 -3.64 10.04 8.19
N GLN A 226 -4.07 11.18 7.62
CA GLN A 226 -3.90 12.49 8.22
C GLN A 226 -4.74 12.70 9.49
N GLU A 227 -5.82 11.93 9.69
CA GLU A 227 -6.59 11.97 10.95
C GLU A 227 -5.84 11.40 12.15
N PHE A 228 -4.75 10.71 11.90
CA PHE A 228 -3.88 10.12 12.91
C PHE A 228 -2.52 10.82 13.03
N ALA A 229 -2.26 11.86 12.22
CA ALA A 229 -0.99 12.57 12.22
C ALA A 229 -0.66 13.12 13.62
N GLY A 230 0.58 12.87 14.07
CA GLY A 230 1.05 13.31 15.39
C GLY A 230 0.52 12.50 16.58
N MET A 231 -0.30 11.48 16.35
CA MET A 231 -0.74 10.58 17.42
C MET A 231 0.35 9.56 17.79
N GLU A 232 0.33 9.13 19.03
CA GLU A 232 1.10 7.95 19.45
C GLU A 232 0.47 6.70 18.79
N LEU A 233 1.31 5.73 18.36
CA LEU A 233 0.89 4.60 17.54
C LEU A 233 -0.21 3.75 18.19
N SER A 234 -0.08 3.44 19.47
CA SER A 234 -1.05 2.61 20.19
C SER A 234 -2.43 3.29 20.27
N LEU A 235 -2.44 4.61 20.51
CA LEU A 235 -3.66 5.41 20.54
C LEU A 235 -4.30 5.52 19.15
N ALA A 236 -3.48 5.64 18.09
CA ALA A 236 -3.95 5.65 16.72
C ALA A 236 -4.64 4.33 16.35
N VAL A 237 -4.04 3.19 16.72
CA VAL A 237 -4.64 1.86 16.48
C VAL A 237 -5.94 1.70 17.26
N GLN A 238 -5.97 2.07 18.55
CA GLN A 238 -7.20 2.04 19.35
C GLN A 238 -8.32 2.89 18.72
N LYS A 239 -8.00 4.10 18.26
CA LYS A 239 -8.97 4.95 17.54
C LYS A 239 -9.47 4.24 16.28
N ALA A 240 -8.57 3.63 15.48
CA ALA A 240 -8.95 2.93 14.26
C ALA A 240 -9.90 1.73 14.50
N GLU A 241 -9.76 1.03 15.62
CA GLU A 241 -10.63 -0.08 15.99
C GLU A 241 -12.06 0.37 16.36
N THR A 242 -12.25 1.66 16.68
CA THR A 242 -13.58 2.23 16.95
C THR A 242 -14.31 2.70 15.70
N LEU A 243 -13.61 2.80 14.56
CA LEU A 243 -14.16 3.17 13.24
C LEU A 243 -14.60 1.90 12.50
#